data_1efd8984140b16286c511f79fe28a76a
#
_entry.id   1efd8984140b16286c511f79fe28a76a
#
_cell.length_a   1.000
_cell.length_b   1.000
_cell.length_c   1.000
_cell.angle_alpha   90.00
_cell.angle_beta   90.00
_cell.angle_gamma   90.00
#
_symmetry.space_group_name_H-M   'P 1'
#
loop_
_entity.id
_entity.type
_entity.pdbx_description
1 polymer ?
#
loop_
_entity_poly.entity_id
_entity_poly.type
_entity_poly.pdbx_seq_one_letter_code
_entity_poly.pdbx_strand_id
1 'polypeptide(L)'
;MKKIMKALIFGSLISLQAQANSVNNISYEELLPQYISWAVATDQEGMKKGKTLNEKELLLAEKIGVKSPEKVRIVYVDEVPYPYENEHLKQMGLSLGFIGKNIINEAQVFGYSIYVRKDLDFTFSKLAHELVHVMQIERTGSFSVYALQYLTDLAKYGYAKAPLEVEAYKANKKYGAS
;
A
#
# COMPACT_ATOMS: atom_id res chain seq x y z
N MET A 1 2.36 21.61 -19.26
CA MET A 1 2.96 21.48 -17.93
C MET A 1 1.88 21.11 -16.94
N LYS A 2 1.71 19.82 -16.63
CA LYS A 2 0.75 19.35 -15.63
C LYS A 2 1.41 19.50 -14.24
N LYS A 3 0.87 20.37 -13.40
CA LYS A 3 1.31 20.54 -12.02
C LYS A 3 1.03 19.24 -11.24
N ILE A 4 2.09 18.64 -10.72
CA ILE A 4 1.99 17.58 -9.71
C ILE A 4 1.44 18.26 -8.45
N MET A 5 0.16 18.07 -8.21
CA MET A 5 -0.48 18.57 -6.99
C MET A 5 -0.26 17.51 -5.91
N LYS A 6 0.73 17.75 -5.04
CA LYS A 6 0.80 17.04 -3.76
C LYS A 6 -0.52 17.31 -3.06
N ALA A 7 -1.28 16.25 -2.78
CA ALA A 7 -2.53 16.36 -2.06
C ALA A 7 -2.26 16.82 -0.63
N LEU A 8 -2.32 18.12 -0.42
CA LEU A 8 -2.52 18.71 0.90
C LEU A 8 -4.02 18.57 1.20
N ILE A 9 -4.39 17.45 1.81
CA ILE A 9 -5.71 17.29 2.37
C ILE A 9 -5.70 18.05 3.71
N PHE A 10 -6.21 19.28 3.67
CA PHE A 10 -6.63 19.97 4.88
C PHE A 10 -7.86 19.25 5.41
N GLY A 11 -7.64 18.45 6.46
CA GLY A 11 -8.68 17.73 7.15
C GLY A 11 -9.60 18.68 7.89
N SER A 12 -10.87 18.66 7.57
CA SER A 12 -11.91 18.92 8.56
C SER A 12 -12.10 17.62 9.35
N LEU A 13 -11.92 17.68 10.66
CA LEU A 13 -12.37 16.67 11.62
C LEU A 13 -13.91 16.60 11.53
N ILE A 14 -14.42 15.81 10.62
CA ILE A 14 -15.79 15.33 10.69
C ILE A 14 -15.70 14.02 11.46
N SER A 15 -16.27 14.04 12.67
CA SER A 15 -16.45 12.89 13.52
C SER A 15 -17.02 11.72 12.71
N LEU A 16 -16.34 10.60 12.71
CA LEU A 16 -16.72 9.36 12.00
C LEU A 16 -18.06 8.76 12.46
N GLN A 17 -18.81 9.46 13.30
CA GLN A 17 -20.09 9.03 13.88
C GLN A 17 -21.34 9.52 13.16
N ALA A 18 -21.27 10.29 12.07
CA ALA A 18 -22.44 10.97 11.51
C ALA A 18 -22.77 10.68 10.04
N GLN A 19 -22.21 9.65 9.39
CA GLN A 19 -22.65 9.24 8.06
C GLN A 19 -22.93 7.75 7.92
N ALA A 20 -23.52 7.14 8.96
CA ALA A 20 -24.19 5.85 8.88
C ALA A 20 -25.64 6.08 8.35
N ASN A 21 -25.78 6.37 7.06
CA ASN A 21 -27.09 6.36 6.41
C ASN A 21 -27.02 5.51 5.15
N SER A 22 -27.49 4.24 5.32
CA SER A 22 -28.24 3.42 4.38
C SER A 22 -27.59 3.04 3.05
N VAL A 23 -26.59 2.15 3.10
CA VAL A 23 -26.49 1.00 2.20
C VAL A 23 -25.86 -0.13 3.01
N ASN A 24 -26.62 -1.20 3.31
CA ASN A 24 -26.25 -2.40 4.04
C ASN A 24 -24.99 -2.23 4.95
N ASN A 25 -25.23 -2.03 6.26
CA ASN A 25 -24.23 -1.83 7.30
C ASN A 25 -23.31 -3.05 7.46
N ILE A 26 -22.44 -3.31 6.50
CA ILE A 26 -21.33 -4.23 6.72
C ILE A 26 -20.27 -3.45 7.51
N SER A 27 -19.94 -3.97 8.70
CA SER A 27 -18.94 -3.34 9.55
C SER A 27 -17.54 -3.43 8.93
N TYR A 28 -16.67 -2.52 9.32
CA TYR A 28 -15.26 -2.57 8.92
C TYR A 28 -14.59 -3.90 9.31
N GLU A 29 -15.01 -4.49 10.42
CA GLU A 29 -14.55 -5.79 10.93
C GLU A 29 -14.95 -6.95 10.00
N GLU A 30 -16.09 -6.86 9.32
CA GLU A 30 -16.53 -7.85 8.34
C GLU A 30 -15.87 -7.66 6.96
N LEU A 31 -15.50 -6.44 6.60
CA LEU A 31 -14.83 -6.14 5.34
C LEU A 31 -13.35 -6.49 5.35
N LEU A 32 -12.68 -6.34 6.49
CA LEU A 32 -11.25 -6.57 6.60
C LEU A 32 -10.83 -8.00 6.21
N PRO A 33 -11.49 -9.09 6.67
CA PRO A 33 -11.15 -10.45 6.22
C PRO A 33 -11.32 -10.63 4.70
N GLN A 34 -12.31 -9.99 4.08
CA GLN A 34 -12.53 -10.05 2.64
C GLN A 34 -11.40 -9.35 1.88
N TYR A 35 -10.99 -8.16 2.34
CA TYR A 35 -9.85 -7.44 1.78
C TYR A 35 -8.55 -8.26 1.92
N ILE A 36 -8.27 -8.81 3.10
CA ILE A 36 -7.09 -9.63 3.36
C ILE A 36 -7.06 -10.86 2.46
N SER A 37 -8.18 -11.57 2.33
CA SER A 37 -8.27 -12.75 1.45
C SER A 37 -7.96 -12.39 -0.01
N TRP A 38 -8.52 -11.28 -0.50
CA TRP A 38 -8.24 -10.78 -1.83
C TRP A 38 -6.77 -10.36 -1.99
N ALA A 39 -6.20 -9.67 -1.02
CA ALA A 39 -4.80 -9.21 -1.05
C ALA A 39 -3.81 -10.39 -1.03
N VAL A 40 -4.09 -11.43 -0.26
CA VAL A 40 -3.28 -12.68 -0.26
C VAL A 40 -3.34 -13.37 -1.63
N ALA A 41 -4.51 -13.45 -2.25
CA ALA A 41 -4.63 -14.00 -3.60
C ALA A 41 -3.87 -13.13 -4.63
N THR A 42 -3.91 -11.81 -4.48
CA THR A 42 -3.16 -10.86 -5.31
C THR A 42 -1.64 -11.06 -5.14
N ASP A 43 -1.15 -11.25 -3.91
CA ASP A 43 0.26 -11.59 -3.67
C ASP A 43 0.66 -12.88 -4.38
N GLN A 44 -0.13 -13.95 -4.23
CA GLN A 44 0.14 -15.25 -4.89
C GLN A 44 0.26 -15.11 -6.42
N GLU A 45 -0.59 -14.32 -7.04
CA GLU A 45 -0.49 -14.03 -8.48
C GLU A 45 0.75 -13.18 -8.80
N GLY A 46 1.06 -12.20 -7.96
CA GLY A 46 2.28 -11.40 -8.11
C GLY A 46 3.56 -12.24 -8.01
N MET A 47 3.59 -13.18 -7.07
CA MET A 47 4.71 -14.11 -6.90
C MET A 47 4.98 -14.99 -8.13
N LYS A 48 3.94 -15.34 -8.90
CA LYS A 48 4.06 -16.14 -10.13
C LYS A 48 4.62 -15.34 -11.32
N LYS A 49 4.23 -14.07 -11.47
CA LYS A 49 4.49 -13.27 -12.67
C LYS A 49 5.49 -12.13 -12.48
N GLY A 50 5.80 -11.80 -11.23
CA GLY A 50 6.69 -10.68 -10.92
C GLY A 50 8.16 -11.00 -11.21
N LYS A 51 8.93 -9.94 -11.47
CA LYS A 51 10.38 -10.02 -11.64
C LYS A 51 11.06 -10.06 -10.27
N THR A 52 12.10 -10.86 -10.15
CA THR A 52 13.01 -10.84 -8.98
C THR A 52 13.79 -9.54 -8.91
N LEU A 53 14.22 -9.17 -7.72
CA LEU A 53 15.12 -8.06 -7.53
C LEU A 53 16.48 -8.35 -8.19
N ASN A 54 17.09 -7.33 -8.79
CA ASN A 54 18.48 -7.41 -9.25
C ASN A 54 19.46 -7.25 -8.07
N GLU A 55 20.76 -7.41 -8.30
CA GLU A 55 21.79 -7.37 -7.24
C GLU A 55 21.76 -6.07 -6.42
N LYS A 56 21.58 -4.91 -7.06
CA LYS A 56 21.53 -3.61 -6.36
C LYS A 56 20.26 -3.47 -5.51
N GLU A 57 19.14 -3.97 -6.03
CA GLU A 57 17.85 -3.97 -5.34
C GLU A 57 17.84 -4.96 -4.17
N LEU A 58 18.49 -6.13 -4.32
CA LEU A 58 18.70 -7.09 -3.22
C LEU A 58 19.52 -6.46 -2.09
N LEU A 59 20.64 -5.82 -2.41
CA LEU A 59 21.47 -5.10 -1.43
C LEU A 59 20.69 -3.98 -0.73
N LEU A 60 19.81 -3.28 -1.44
CA LEU A 60 18.93 -2.28 -0.85
C LEU A 60 17.94 -2.92 0.13
N ALA A 61 17.30 -4.02 -0.26
CA ALA A 61 16.34 -4.73 0.59
C ALA A 61 17.00 -5.23 1.88
N GLU A 62 18.21 -5.80 1.79
CA GLU A 62 19.01 -6.21 2.95
C GLU A 62 19.34 -5.02 3.88
N LYS A 63 19.78 -3.88 3.31
CA LYS A 63 20.08 -2.65 4.07
C LYS A 63 18.84 -2.07 4.79
N ILE A 64 17.66 -2.26 4.22
CA ILE A 64 16.38 -1.85 4.82
C ILE A 64 16.00 -2.80 5.96
N GLY A 65 16.43 -4.06 5.90
CA GLY A 65 16.15 -5.07 6.90
C GLY A 65 15.09 -6.09 6.49
N VAL A 66 14.82 -6.23 5.17
CA VAL A 66 14.01 -7.32 4.63
C VAL A 66 14.75 -8.64 4.89
N LYS A 67 14.08 -9.60 5.54
CA LYS A 67 14.69 -10.88 5.95
C LYS A 67 14.82 -11.88 4.80
N SER A 68 13.91 -11.82 3.84
CA SER A 68 13.87 -12.74 2.68
C SER A 68 13.80 -11.94 1.37
N PRO A 69 14.83 -11.13 1.03
CA PRO A 69 14.80 -10.24 -0.13
C PRO A 69 14.69 -11.01 -1.46
N GLU A 70 15.17 -12.25 -1.51
CA GLU A 70 15.09 -13.16 -2.67
C GLU A 70 13.64 -13.54 -3.03
N LYS A 71 12.70 -13.39 -2.09
CA LYS A 71 11.27 -13.62 -2.33
C LYS A 71 10.57 -12.44 -2.98
N VAL A 72 11.10 -11.23 -2.85
CA VAL A 72 10.44 -10.03 -3.37
C VAL A 72 10.27 -10.11 -4.89
N ARG A 73 9.10 -9.72 -5.35
CA ARG A 73 8.74 -9.63 -6.78
C ARG A 73 8.21 -8.25 -7.11
N ILE A 74 8.67 -7.66 -8.20
CA ILE A 74 8.13 -6.43 -8.76
C ILE A 74 7.21 -6.78 -9.93
N VAL A 75 5.96 -6.35 -9.85
CA VAL A 75 4.92 -6.60 -10.85
C VAL A 75 4.52 -5.29 -11.50
N TYR A 76 4.91 -5.08 -12.76
CA TYR A 76 4.53 -3.88 -13.49
C TYR A 76 3.14 -4.04 -14.11
N VAL A 77 2.24 -3.10 -13.81
CA VAL A 77 0.83 -3.11 -14.21
C VAL A 77 0.39 -1.76 -14.77
N ASP A 78 -0.72 -1.74 -15.52
CA ASP A 78 -1.34 -0.49 -15.97
C ASP A 78 -2.00 0.27 -14.80
N GLU A 79 -2.61 -0.46 -13.89
CA GLU A 79 -3.24 0.05 -12.67
C GLU A 79 -2.94 -0.90 -11.51
N VAL A 80 -2.59 -0.34 -10.34
CA VAL A 80 -2.43 -1.12 -9.11
C VAL A 80 -3.76 -1.77 -8.79
N PRO A 81 -3.79 -3.11 -8.58
CA PRO A 81 -5.04 -3.83 -8.42
C PRO A 81 -5.80 -3.40 -7.15
N TYR A 82 -7.12 -3.36 -7.27
CA TYR A 82 -8.05 -3.15 -6.18
C TYR A 82 -9.30 -4.03 -6.41
N PRO A 83 -10.01 -4.52 -5.37
CA PRO A 83 -11.18 -5.39 -5.53
C PRO A 83 -12.44 -4.61 -5.92
N TYR A 84 -12.45 -4.01 -7.10
CA TYR A 84 -13.54 -3.17 -7.61
C TYR A 84 -14.88 -3.90 -7.75
N GLU A 85 -14.84 -5.22 -7.95
CA GLU A 85 -16.04 -6.05 -8.08
C GLU A 85 -16.82 -6.19 -6.76
N ASN A 86 -16.18 -5.93 -5.64
CA ASN A 86 -16.83 -5.90 -4.34
C ASN A 86 -17.15 -4.44 -3.97
N GLU A 87 -18.45 -4.08 -4.08
CA GLU A 87 -18.90 -2.70 -3.88
C GLU A 87 -18.59 -2.18 -2.46
N HIS A 88 -18.64 -3.03 -1.44
CA HIS A 88 -18.32 -2.62 -0.06
C HIS A 88 -16.82 -2.33 0.11
N LEU A 89 -15.94 -3.18 -0.46
CA LEU A 89 -14.52 -2.91 -0.46
C LEU A 89 -14.18 -1.67 -1.30
N LYS A 90 -14.89 -1.46 -2.39
CA LYS A 90 -14.74 -0.26 -3.22
C LYS A 90 -15.10 1.01 -2.43
N GLN A 91 -16.21 1.01 -1.69
CA GLN A 91 -16.58 2.14 -0.82
C GLN A 91 -15.55 2.34 0.31
N MET A 92 -15.04 1.28 0.89
CA MET A 92 -13.94 1.34 1.85
C MET A 92 -12.70 2.00 1.23
N GLY A 93 -12.30 1.60 0.03
CA GLY A 93 -11.16 2.17 -0.66
C GLY A 93 -11.32 3.65 -1.00
N LEU A 94 -12.53 4.07 -1.39
CA LEU A 94 -12.85 5.49 -1.60
C LEU A 94 -12.72 6.29 -0.30
N SER A 95 -13.25 5.75 0.80
CA SER A 95 -13.21 6.42 2.11
C SER A 95 -11.81 6.54 2.70
N LEU A 96 -10.94 5.55 2.47
CA LEU A 96 -9.55 5.53 2.92
C LEU A 96 -8.58 6.21 1.95
N GLY A 97 -9.04 6.63 0.78
CA GLY A 97 -8.21 7.30 -0.21
C GLY A 97 -7.28 6.36 -1.00
N PHE A 98 -7.56 5.07 -1.09
CA PHE A 98 -6.81 4.14 -1.93
C PHE A 98 -7.16 4.27 -3.40
N ILE A 99 -8.42 4.59 -3.69
CA ILE A 99 -8.97 4.75 -5.03
C ILE A 99 -9.82 6.02 -5.07
N GLY A 100 -10.06 6.57 -6.26
CA GLY A 100 -10.92 7.72 -6.47
C GLY A 100 -10.52 8.56 -7.66
N LYS A 101 -11.38 9.53 -7.99
CA LYS A 101 -11.13 10.48 -9.09
C LYS A 101 -9.93 11.36 -8.73
N ASN A 102 -8.83 11.33 -9.36
CA ASN A 102 -7.57 12.04 -9.10
C ASN A 102 -6.66 11.39 -8.06
N ILE A 103 -6.97 10.19 -7.58
CA ILE A 103 -6.04 9.40 -6.78
C ILE A 103 -5.25 8.51 -7.74
N ILE A 104 -3.93 8.63 -7.68
CA ILE A 104 -3.01 7.76 -8.40
C ILE A 104 -2.27 6.94 -7.36
N ASN A 105 -2.62 5.66 -7.27
CA ASN A 105 -1.82 4.71 -6.52
C ASN A 105 -0.64 4.29 -7.41
N GLU A 106 0.57 4.72 -7.08
CA GLU A 106 1.78 4.47 -7.87
C GLU A 106 2.32 3.06 -7.66
N ALA A 107 2.28 2.58 -6.43
CA ALA A 107 2.71 1.23 -6.05
C ALA A 107 1.99 0.76 -4.79
N GLN A 108 1.93 -0.56 -4.60
CA GLN A 108 1.38 -1.18 -3.39
C GLN A 108 1.98 -2.55 -3.14
N VAL A 109 2.23 -2.85 -1.87
CA VAL A 109 2.77 -4.13 -1.40
C VAL A 109 1.64 -5.05 -0.94
N PHE A 110 1.68 -6.30 -1.45
CA PHE A 110 0.84 -7.39 -1.00
C PHE A 110 1.76 -8.58 -0.61
N GLY A 111 2.20 -8.64 0.63
CA GLY A 111 3.16 -9.67 1.04
C GLY A 111 4.57 -9.43 0.50
N TYR A 112 5.05 -10.28 -0.38
CA TYR A 112 6.33 -10.15 -1.08
C TYR A 112 6.20 -9.58 -2.49
N SER A 113 5.01 -9.37 -3.01
CA SER A 113 4.81 -8.75 -4.31
C SER A 113 4.57 -7.24 -4.18
N ILE A 114 5.33 -6.48 -4.94
CA ILE A 114 5.22 -5.04 -5.09
C ILE A 114 4.62 -4.77 -6.47
N TYR A 115 3.38 -4.32 -6.51
CA TYR A 115 2.71 -3.90 -7.73
C TYR A 115 3.03 -2.44 -8.02
N VAL A 116 3.47 -2.16 -9.24
CA VAL A 116 3.97 -0.84 -9.64
C VAL A 116 3.33 -0.46 -10.97
N ARG A 117 2.84 0.76 -11.07
CA ARG A 117 2.37 1.31 -12.34
C ARG A 117 3.51 1.45 -13.34
N LYS A 118 3.34 0.87 -14.54
CA LYS A 118 4.37 0.87 -15.60
C LYS A 118 4.54 2.21 -16.33
N ASP A 119 3.55 3.11 -16.20
CA ASP A 119 3.55 4.44 -16.84
C ASP A 119 4.23 5.52 -15.97
N LEU A 120 4.70 5.15 -14.78
CA LEU A 120 5.36 6.04 -13.84
C LEU A 120 6.82 5.64 -13.62
N ASP A 121 7.65 6.62 -13.30
CA ASP A 121 9.04 6.37 -12.96
C ASP A 121 9.14 5.75 -11.55
N PHE A 122 9.58 4.49 -11.50
CA PHE A 122 9.79 3.75 -10.26
C PHE A 122 11.26 3.83 -9.86
N THR A 123 11.61 4.91 -9.18
CA THR A 123 12.98 5.20 -8.75
C THR A 123 13.43 4.30 -7.60
N PHE A 124 14.74 4.26 -7.36
CA PHE A 124 15.35 3.55 -6.23
C PHE A 124 14.81 4.04 -4.87
N SER A 125 14.48 5.32 -4.77
CA SER A 125 13.81 5.93 -3.61
C SER A 125 12.42 5.36 -3.38
N LYS A 126 11.62 5.19 -4.44
CA LYS A 126 10.28 4.58 -4.35
C LYS A 126 10.37 3.10 -3.99
N LEU A 127 11.31 2.37 -4.60
CA LEU A 127 11.56 0.99 -4.24
C LEU A 127 11.94 0.86 -2.76
N ALA A 128 12.78 1.74 -2.23
CA ALA A 128 13.13 1.75 -0.81
C ALA A 128 11.91 1.92 0.10
N HIS A 129 10.95 2.75 -0.29
CA HIS A 129 9.68 2.91 0.40
C HIS A 129 8.90 1.59 0.45
N GLU A 130 8.69 0.97 -0.70
CA GLU A 130 7.94 -0.29 -0.78
C GLU A 130 8.63 -1.45 -0.04
N LEU A 131 9.95 -1.50 -0.07
CA LEU A 131 10.72 -2.49 0.69
C LEU A 131 10.58 -2.32 2.20
N VAL A 132 10.35 -1.10 2.70
CA VAL A 132 10.00 -0.90 4.11
C VAL A 132 8.66 -1.56 4.43
N HIS A 133 7.66 -1.47 3.56
CA HIS A 133 6.39 -2.17 3.78
C HIS A 133 6.56 -3.70 3.78
N VAL A 134 7.42 -4.26 2.92
CA VAL A 134 7.77 -5.68 2.99
C VAL A 134 8.40 -6.03 4.36
N MET A 135 9.38 -5.26 4.80
CA MET A 135 10.01 -5.44 6.12
C MET A 135 9.00 -5.30 7.27
N GLN A 136 8.05 -4.37 7.18
CA GLN A 136 6.99 -4.21 8.17
C GLN A 136 6.07 -5.43 8.23
N ILE A 137 5.70 -6.03 7.08
CA ILE A 137 4.93 -7.27 7.00
C ILE A 137 5.69 -8.41 7.68
N GLU A 138 6.98 -8.58 7.38
CA GLU A 138 7.81 -9.58 8.05
C GLU A 138 7.92 -9.36 9.56
N ARG A 139 8.01 -8.11 10.00
CA ARG A 139 8.08 -7.73 11.42
C ARG A 139 6.81 -8.08 12.19
N THR A 140 5.64 -7.95 11.58
CA THR A 140 4.36 -8.31 12.19
C THR A 140 4.09 -9.82 12.18
N GLY A 141 4.84 -10.60 11.42
CA GLY A 141 4.72 -12.04 11.30
C GLY A 141 3.62 -12.52 10.34
N SER A 142 2.71 -11.65 9.91
CA SER A 142 1.72 -11.98 8.88
C SER A 142 1.18 -10.73 8.18
N PHE A 143 0.78 -10.90 6.92
CA PHE A 143 0.10 -9.85 6.16
C PHE A 143 -1.21 -9.40 6.82
N SER A 144 -1.95 -10.31 7.44
CA SER A 144 -3.21 -9.98 8.11
C SER A 144 -3.04 -9.01 9.27
N VAL A 145 -2.02 -9.24 10.11
CA VAL A 145 -1.71 -8.35 11.25
C VAL A 145 -1.22 -7.00 10.74
N TYR A 146 -0.35 -6.99 9.74
CA TYR A 146 0.10 -5.77 9.08
C TYR A 146 -1.06 -4.97 8.50
N ALA A 147 -1.93 -5.61 7.70
CA ALA A 147 -3.06 -4.95 7.04
C ALA A 147 -4.05 -4.36 8.06
N LEU A 148 -4.35 -5.07 9.14
CA LEU A 148 -5.19 -4.55 10.21
C LEU A 148 -4.59 -3.29 10.83
N GLN A 149 -3.32 -3.31 11.19
CA GLN A 149 -2.62 -2.15 11.75
C GLN A 149 -2.59 -1.00 10.74
N TYR A 150 -2.19 -1.27 9.48
CA TYR A 150 -2.07 -0.27 8.43
C TYR A 150 -3.39 0.46 8.18
N LEU A 151 -4.49 -0.30 7.99
CA LEU A 151 -5.81 0.28 7.74
C LEU A 151 -6.36 1.04 8.94
N THR A 152 -6.11 0.56 10.16
CA THR A 152 -6.47 1.26 11.40
C THR A 152 -5.71 2.59 11.53
N ASP A 153 -4.42 2.58 11.24
CA ASP A 153 -3.58 3.78 11.29
C ASP A 153 -3.99 4.79 10.21
N LEU A 154 -4.32 4.34 9.00
CA LEU A 154 -4.84 5.21 7.94
C LEU A 154 -6.16 5.87 8.34
N ALA A 155 -7.09 5.11 8.89
CA ALA A 155 -8.38 5.63 9.35
C ALA A 155 -8.20 6.67 10.47
N LYS A 156 -7.23 6.46 11.37
CA LYS A 156 -6.98 7.30 12.53
C LYS A 156 -6.17 8.56 12.21
N TYR A 157 -5.12 8.42 11.43
CA TYR A 157 -4.11 9.47 11.24
C TYR A 157 -4.12 10.08 9.82
N GLY A 158 -4.77 9.43 8.87
CA GLY A 158 -4.65 9.72 7.44
C GLY A 158 -3.29 9.30 6.88
N TYR A 159 -3.20 9.17 5.56
CA TYR A 159 -2.05 8.61 4.85
C TYR A 159 -0.71 9.26 5.25
N ALA A 160 -0.63 10.59 5.21
CA ALA A 160 0.62 11.32 5.45
C ALA A 160 1.17 11.21 6.89
N LYS A 161 0.35 10.80 7.85
CA LYS A 161 0.70 10.71 9.27
C LYS A 161 0.60 9.31 9.83
N ALA A 162 0.17 8.33 9.04
CA ALA A 162 0.14 6.94 9.43
C ALA A 162 1.57 6.47 9.80
N PRO A 163 1.78 5.87 10.98
CA PRO A 163 3.12 5.52 11.47
C PRO A 163 3.94 4.68 10.49
N LEU A 164 3.29 3.70 9.84
CA LEU A 164 3.95 2.82 8.86
C LEU A 164 4.38 3.59 7.60
N GLU A 165 3.58 4.56 7.14
CA GLU A 165 3.94 5.45 6.03
C GLU A 165 5.08 6.40 6.41
N VAL A 166 5.02 6.97 7.61
CA VAL A 166 6.10 7.86 8.11
C VAL A 166 7.42 7.12 8.18
N GLU A 167 7.42 5.84 8.57
CA GLU A 167 8.62 4.99 8.56
C GLU A 167 9.12 4.77 7.12
N ALA A 168 8.23 4.45 6.17
CA ALA A 168 8.57 4.24 4.77
C ALA A 168 9.10 5.51 4.09
N TYR A 169 8.52 6.67 4.38
CA TYR A 169 9.01 7.96 3.86
C TYR A 169 10.42 8.34 4.34
N LYS A 170 10.89 7.83 5.47
CA LYS A 170 12.29 8.01 5.90
C LYS A 170 13.25 7.31 4.94
N ALA A 171 12.86 6.15 4.40
CA ALA A 171 13.66 5.45 3.40
C ALA A 171 13.74 6.22 2.07
N ASN A 172 12.64 6.84 1.61
CA ASN A 172 12.68 7.70 0.44
C ASN A 172 13.79 8.76 0.55
N LYS A 173 13.86 9.44 1.70
CA LYS A 173 14.85 10.49 1.95
C LYS A 173 16.27 9.93 2.02
N LYS A 174 16.45 8.78 2.69
CA LYS A 174 17.75 8.17 2.92
C LYS A 174 18.36 7.62 1.62
N TYR A 175 17.55 7.07 0.72
CA TYR A 175 18.00 6.38 -0.49
C TYR A 175 17.65 7.11 -1.79
N GLY A 176 17.05 8.29 -1.71
CA GLY A 176 16.68 9.10 -2.88
C GLY A 176 17.79 9.98 -3.45
N ALA A 177 18.93 10.06 -2.77
CA ALA A 177 20.07 10.88 -3.17
C ALA A 177 21.22 10.06 -3.81
N SER A 178 20.96 8.79 -4.16
CA SER A 178 21.95 7.88 -4.75
C SER A 178 21.80 7.75 -6.25
#